data_60b49f3f9bbfcad2577a27b8aea1ff2c
#
_entry.id   60b49f3f9bbfcad2577a27b8aea1ff2c
#
_cell.length_a   1.000
_cell.length_b   1.000
_cell.length_c   1.000
_cell.angle_alpha   90.00
_cell.angle_beta   90.00
_cell.angle_gamma   90.00
#
_symmetry.space_group_name_H-M   'P 1'
#
loop_
_entity.id
_entity.type
_entity.pdbx_description
1 polymer ?
#
loop_
_entity_poly.entity_id
_entity_poly.type
_entity_poly.pdbx_seq_one_letter_code
_entity_poly.pdbx_strand_id
1 'polypeptide(L)'
;DHFRAVVGAAVNWQAKIDQLTDRALVAAWRIDRIDPVLRALFRAAGAELVDMATPPKVAITEYVDVAKAFFPDGKEPKFVNAVLDHMAREAKPEAF
;
A
#
# COMPACT_ATOMS: atom_id res chain seq x y z
N ASP A 1 -7.94 18.73 1.67
CA ASP A 1 -7.07 18.19 2.70
C ASP A 1 -6.43 16.88 2.25
N HIS A 2 -5.49 16.37 3.04
CA HIS A 2 -4.74 15.17 2.68
C HIS A 2 -5.64 13.94 2.53
N PHE A 3 -6.60 13.76 3.41
CA PHE A 3 -7.53 12.62 3.33
C PHE A 3 -8.32 12.62 2.02
N ARG A 4 -8.86 13.77 1.63
CA ARG A 4 -9.59 13.89 0.38
C ARG A 4 -8.69 13.66 -0.83
N ALA A 5 -7.46 14.13 -0.77
CA ALA A 5 -6.48 13.91 -1.85
C ALA A 5 -6.16 12.42 -2.00
N VAL A 6 -5.98 11.69 -0.90
CA VAL A 6 -5.72 10.25 -0.93
C VAL A 6 -6.92 9.50 -1.52
N VAL A 7 -8.13 9.81 -1.06
CA VAL A 7 -9.35 9.16 -1.58
C VAL A 7 -9.51 9.46 -3.08
N GLY A 8 -9.33 10.71 -3.49
CA GLY A 8 -9.40 11.09 -4.91
C GLY A 8 -8.36 10.36 -5.75
N ALA A 9 -7.11 10.30 -5.28
CA ALA A 9 -6.06 9.58 -5.98
C ALA A 9 -6.35 8.08 -6.05
N ALA A 10 -6.87 7.48 -4.97
CA ALA A 10 -7.23 6.08 -4.95
C ALA A 10 -8.31 5.75 -5.99
N VAL A 11 -9.32 6.63 -6.14
CA VAL A 11 -10.36 6.46 -7.16
C VAL A 11 -9.79 6.61 -8.56
N ASN A 12 -8.99 7.66 -8.80
CA ASN A 12 -8.45 7.96 -10.12
C ASN A 12 -7.44 6.91 -10.61
N TRP A 13 -6.69 6.30 -9.72
CA TRP A 13 -5.62 5.37 -10.05
C TRP A 13 -5.93 3.92 -9.66
N GLN A 14 -7.19 3.61 -9.35
CA GLN A 14 -7.57 2.31 -8.81
C GLN A 14 -7.08 1.14 -9.66
N ALA A 15 -7.24 1.18 -10.98
CA ALA A 15 -6.81 0.09 -11.85
C ALA A 15 -5.30 -0.16 -11.74
N LYS A 16 -4.50 0.92 -11.76
CA LYS A 16 -3.05 0.80 -11.66
C LYS A 16 -2.62 0.31 -10.27
N ILE A 17 -3.26 0.85 -9.23
CA ILE A 17 -2.97 0.45 -7.85
C ILE A 17 -3.28 -1.02 -7.64
N ASP A 18 -4.41 -1.48 -8.13
CA ASP A 18 -4.82 -2.88 -8.02
C ASP A 18 -3.85 -3.79 -8.78
N GLN A 19 -3.35 -3.38 -9.95
CA GLN A 19 -2.34 -4.13 -10.68
C GLN A 19 -1.02 -4.24 -9.91
N LEU A 20 -0.57 -3.13 -9.33
CA LEU A 20 0.65 -3.13 -8.52
C LEU A 20 0.49 -4.02 -7.30
N THR A 21 -0.67 -3.94 -6.66
CA THR A 21 -0.98 -4.76 -5.49
C THR A 21 -1.00 -6.24 -5.86
N ASP A 22 -1.67 -6.60 -6.95
CA ASP A 22 -1.75 -7.99 -7.41
C ASP A 22 -0.37 -8.57 -7.69
N ARG A 23 0.49 -7.80 -8.35
CA ARG A 23 1.86 -8.27 -8.63
C ARG A 23 2.67 -8.46 -7.37
N ALA A 24 2.54 -7.55 -6.42
CA ALA A 24 3.22 -7.65 -5.14
C ALA A 24 2.72 -8.85 -4.32
N LEU A 25 1.40 -9.08 -4.35
CA LEU A 25 0.77 -10.16 -3.60
C LEU A 25 1.10 -11.53 -4.18
N VAL A 26 1.17 -11.67 -5.49
CA VAL A 26 1.58 -12.94 -6.12
C VAL A 26 2.96 -13.35 -5.66
N ALA A 27 3.84 -12.39 -5.42
CA ALA A 27 5.19 -12.68 -4.95
C ALA A 27 5.25 -13.06 -3.47
N ALA A 28 4.32 -12.56 -2.64
CA ALA A 28 4.37 -12.68 -1.19
C ALA A 28 3.19 -13.43 -0.56
N TRP A 29 1.99 -13.36 -1.17
CA TRP A 29 0.77 -13.87 -0.57
C TRP A 29 -0.31 -14.07 -1.64
N ARG A 30 -1.41 -14.76 -1.29
CA ARG A 30 -2.54 -14.94 -2.20
C ARG A 30 -3.61 -13.89 -1.95
N ILE A 31 -4.07 -13.24 -3.02
CA ILE A 31 -5.04 -12.16 -2.97
C ILE A 31 -6.38 -12.57 -2.37
N ASP A 32 -6.81 -13.82 -2.59
CA ASP A 32 -8.09 -14.33 -2.10
C ASP A 32 -8.14 -14.50 -0.58
N ARG A 33 -6.99 -14.39 0.10
CA ARG A 33 -6.89 -14.51 1.55
C ARG A 33 -6.68 -13.17 2.24
N ILE A 34 -6.77 -12.08 1.50
CA ILE A 34 -6.50 -10.77 2.06
C ILE A 34 -7.72 -10.24 2.79
N ASP A 35 -7.50 -9.82 4.02
CA ASP A 35 -8.49 -9.13 4.82
C ASP A 35 -8.94 -7.86 4.12
N PRO A 36 -10.26 -7.52 4.14
CA PRO A 36 -10.74 -6.27 3.55
C PRO A 36 -10.05 -5.01 4.08
N VAL A 37 -9.64 -5.00 5.35
CA VAL A 37 -8.90 -3.89 5.93
C VAL A 37 -7.54 -3.74 5.24
N LEU A 38 -6.83 -4.83 5.00
CA LEU A 38 -5.56 -4.81 4.27
C LEU A 38 -5.75 -4.34 2.84
N ARG A 39 -6.83 -4.77 2.19
CA ARG A 39 -7.14 -4.34 0.83
C ARG A 39 -7.35 -2.83 0.74
N ALA A 40 -8.12 -2.27 1.67
CA ALA A 40 -8.32 -0.82 1.76
C ALA A 40 -7.02 -0.09 2.05
N LEU A 41 -6.20 -0.64 2.93
CA LEU A 41 -4.89 -0.09 3.27
C LEU A 41 -3.97 -0.03 2.04
N PHE A 42 -3.92 -1.10 1.25
CA PHE A 42 -3.10 -1.13 0.04
C PHE A 42 -3.58 -0.12 -1.00
N ARG A 43 -4.88 0.11 -1.12
CA ARG A 43 -5.41 1.13 -2.03
C ARG A 43 -5.03 2.53 -1.60
N ALA A 44 -5.14 2.83 -0.31
CA ALA A 44 -4.75 4.15 0.21
C ALA A 44 -3.24 4.37 0.08
N ALA A 45 -2.45 3.40 0.49
CA ALA A 45 -0.99 3.47 0.38
C ALA A 45 -0.55 3.56 -1.08
N GLY A 46 -1.18 2.78 -1.95
CA GLY A 46 -0.91 2.81 -3.38
C GLY A 46 -1.18 4.19 -3.99
N ALA A 47 -2.25 4.86 -3.55
CA ALA A 47 -2.55 6.21 -4.00
C ALA A 47 -1.41 7.17 -3.68
N GLU A 48 -0.86 7.11 -2.46
CA GLU A 48 0.27 7.95 -2.10
C GLU A 48 1.54 7.59 -2.87
N LEU A 49 1.77 6.32 -3.13
CA LEU A 49 2.96 5.87 -3.86
C LEU A 49 2.91 6.23 -5.35
N VAL A 50 1.70 6.22 -5.95
CA VAL A 50 1.56 6.45 -7.40
C VAL A 50 1.41 7.92 -7.74
N ASP A 51 0.60 8.66 -7.00
CA ASP A 51 0.14 9.99 -7.40
C ASP A 51 0.67 11.14 -6.54
N MET A 52 1.06 10.86 -5.31
CA MET A 52 1.41 11.93 -4.37
C MET A 52 2.92 12.10 -4.22
N ALA A 53 3.32 13.28 -3.75
CA ALA A 53 4.73 13.62 -3.57
C ALA A 53 5.35 13.02 -2.30
N THR A 54 4.59 12.25 -1.53
CA THR A 54 5.09 11.63 -0.30
C THR A 54 6.25 10.68 -0.61
N PRO A 55 7.40 10.82 0.08
CA PRO A 55 8.49 9.87 -0.12
C PRO A 55 8.05 8.44 0.20
N PRO A 56 8.43 7.44 -0.61
CA PRO A 56 7.96 6.08 -0.43
C PRO A 56 8.22 5.51 0.96
N LYS A 57 9.37 5.76 1.53
CA LYS A 57 9.71 5.25 2.87
C LYS A 57 8.81 5.82 3.95
N VAL A 58 8.43 7.09 3.82
CA VAL A 58 7.49 7.74 4.76
C VAL A 58 6.12 7.12 4.64
N ALA A 59 5.62 6.95 3.42
CA ALA A 59 4.32 6.32 3.19
C ALA A 59 4.29 4.90 3.75
N ILE A 60 5.30 4.10 3.47
CA ILE A 60 5.39 2.73 3.97
C ILE A 60 5.32 2.70 5.50
N THR A 61 6.12 3.53 6.17
CA THR A 61 6.14 3.60 7.62
C THR A 61 4.78 3.95 8.20
N GLU A 62 4.10 4.95 7.62
CA GLU A 62 2.77 5.36 8.07
C GLU A 62 1.76 4.23 7.99
N TYR A 63 1.72 3.51 6.86
CA TYR A 63 0.74 2.45 6.65
C TYR A 63 1.09 1.16 7.41
N VAL A 64 2.37 0.90 7.66
CA VAL A 64 2.78 -0.17 8.57
C VAL A 64 2.30 0.13 9.99
N ASP A 65 2.40 1.39 10.44
CA ASP A 65 1.91 1.78 11.75
C ASP A 65 0.39 1.63 11.85
N VAL A 66 -0.36 1.95 10.77
CA VAL A 66 -1.80 1.69 10.72
C VAL A 66 -2.08 0.19 10.86
N ALA A 67 -1.33 -0.64 10.17
CA ALA A 67 -1.48 -2.10 10.26
C ALA A 67 -1.21 -2.61 11.69
N LYS A 68 -0.23 -2.04 12.37
CA LYS A 68 0.06 -2.40 13.77
C LYS A 68 -1.11 -2.06 14.68
N ALA A 69 -1.82 -0.96 14.41
CA ALA A 69 -2.99 -0.59 15.20
C ALA A 69 -4.15 -1.57 15.04
N PHE A 70 -4.34 -2.11 13.82
CA PHE A 70 -5.41 -3.08 13.55
C PHE A 70 -5.03 -4.52 13.91
N PHE A 71 -3.75 -4.86 13.81
CA PHE A 71 -3.25 -6.22 14.01
C PHE A 71 -2.02 -6.23 14.93
N PRO A 72 -2.18 -5.83 16.22
CA PRO A 72 -1.03 -5.61 17.10
C PRO A 72 -0.19 -6.86 17.38
N ASP A 73 -0.81 -8.04 17.37
CA ASP A 73 -0.10 -9.28 17.66
C ASP A 73 0.09 -10.17 16.43
N GLY A 74 -0.26 -9.66 15.26
CA GLY A 74 -0.24 -10.45 14.04
C GLY A 74 1.03 -10.28 13.22
N LYS A 75 1.08 -11.03 12.11
CA LYS A 75 2.16 -10.95 11.13
C LYS A 75 1.87 -9.92 10.04
N GLU A 76 0.68 -9.32 10.06
CA GLU A 76 0.19 -8.42 9.04
C GLU A 76 1.09 -7.19 8.84
N PRO A 77 1.62 -6.55 9.91
CA PRO A 77 2.52 -5.40 9.69
C PRO A 77 3.76 -5.74 8.86
N LYS A 78 4.36 -6.91 9.06
CA LYS A 78 5.51 -7.35 8.25
C LYS A 78 5.10 -7.62 6.81
N PHE A 79 3.95 -8.23 6.62
CA PHE A 79 3.37 -8.49 5.31
C PHE A 79 3.09 -7.17 4.57
N VAL A 80 2.48 -6.21 5.25
CA VAL A 80 2.21 -4.88 4.69
C VAL A 80 3.51 -4.21 4.27
N ASN A 81 4.52 -4.25 5.12
CA ASN A 81 5.81 -3.64 4.78
C ASN A 81 6.41 -4.27 3.51
N ALA A 82 6.38 -5.59 3.40
CA ALA A 82 6.93 -6.27 2.23
C ALA A 82 6.16 -5.94 0.95
N VAL A 83 4.82 -5.94 1.01
CA VAL A 83 3.98 -5.62 -0.15
C VAL A 83 4.17 -4.16 -0.58
N LEU A 84 4.15 -3.23 0.36
CA LEU A 84 4.31 -1.81 0.05
C LEU A 84 5.71 -1.49 -0.48
N ASP A 85 6.73 -2.14 0.05
CA ASP A 85 8.09 -1.98 -0.47
C ASP A 85 8.16 -2.41 -1.93
N HIS A 86 7.58 -3.56 -2.27
CA HIS A 86 7.53 -4.05 -3.64
C HIS A 86 6.77 -3.09 -4.56
N MET A 87 5.60 -2.62 -4.12
CA MET A 87 4.80 -1.66 -4.88
C MET A 87 5.56 -0.34 -5.11
N ALA A 88 6.24 0.15 -4.08
CA ALA A 88 7.00 1.39 -4.17
C ALA A 88 8.15 1.27 -5.16
N ARG A 89 8.84 0.14 -5.18
CA ARG A 89 9.95 -0.08 -6.11
C ARG A 89 9.48 -0.14 -7.56
N GLU A 90 8.27 -0.66 -7.81
CA GLU A 90 7.69 -0.64 -9.15
C GLU A 90 7.18 0.75 -9.53
N ALA A 91 6.55 1.46 -8.60
CA ALA A 91 5.94 2.76 -8.88
C ALA A 91 6.97 3.90 -8.98
N LYS A 92 8.00 3.85 -8.14
CA LYS A 92 9.02 4.91 -8.04
C LYS A 92 10.41 4.29 -7.90
N PRO A 93 10.90 3.58 -8.93
CA PRO A 93 12.19 2.91 -8.83
C PRO A 93 13.36 3.88 -8.58
N GLU A 94 13.24 5.12 -9.02
CA GLU A 94 14.26 6.15 -8.82
C GLU A 94 14.45 6.55 -7.36
N ALA A 95 13.52 6.20 -6.47
CA ALA A 95 13.62 6.51 -5.05
C ALA A 95 14.41 5.46 -4.24
N PHE A 96 14.90 4.42 -4.91
CA PHE A 96 15.62 3.31 -4.26
C PHE A 96 17.01 3.09 -4.84
#